data_7c680289125eccf2cc0302445a7e1d65
#
_entry.id   7c680289125eccf2cc0302445a7e1d65
#
_cell.length_a   1.000
_cell.length_b   1.000
_cell.length_c   1.000
_cell.angle_alpha   90.00
_cell.angle_beta   90.00
_cell.angle_gamma   90.00
#
_symmetry.space_group_name_H-M   'P 1'
#
loop_
_entity.id
_entity.type
_entity.pdbx_description
1 polymer ?
#
loop_
_entity_poly.entity_id
_entity_poly.type
_entity_poly.pdbx_seq_one_letter_code
_entity_poly.pdbx_strand_id
1 'polypeptide(L)'
;MELASRVYDVITDPDNIHESVRSIIPRKFDLEYWRRALRMAALCHDLGHLPFSHAAERDLLPAGWDHERLTLELIRSGEMEPIWTAMKVNSEDVAKLAVGPKHYKDSRFDDWEAILSEIIVGDAFGVDRMDYLLRDSHHIGVAYGRFDQYRLIDTLRILPKVDRTSEEEPGSQEPALGIEEGGIHSAEALLLARYFMFSQVYCHHVRRIYDIHLKDFLKSWLPGGVFSTSIEELLRMTDSEVTQELSKAARDENHPGFDSARCIAKRVHFRLLYQRTREDLEKNRESGKAVFIAACKEFGESEVRHDTYIQKGSGLNFPVIARDGRIFSSLSRSETIEKVPVVAIDYVYISPVCRKRAETWREKNLTRIISSKEGVEE
;
A
#
# COMPACT_ATOMS: atom_id res chain seq x y z
N MET A 1 -14.72 -5.31 5.03
CA MET A 1 -15.63 -5.99 5.98
C MET A 1 -16.34 -7.21 5.39
N GLU A 2 -17.05 -7.13 4.25
CA GLU A 2 -17.75 -8.27 3.65
C GLU A 2 -16.80 -9.40 3.21
N LEU A 3 -15.73 -9.06 2.49
CA LEU A 3 -14.70 -10.02 2.11
C LEU A 3 -14.05 -10.71 3.33
N ALA A 4 -13.78 -9.94 4.39
CA ALA A 4 -13.24 -10.52 5.64
C ALA A 4 -14.19 -11.57 6.24
N SER A 5 -15.51 -11.33 6.18
CA SER A 5 -16.49 -12.31 6.62
C SER A 5 -16.44 -13.60 5.80
N ARG A 6 -16.37 -13.47 4.47
CA ARG A 6 -16.32 -14.64 3.55
C ARG A 6 -15.04 -15.44 3.76
N VAL A 7 -13.89 -14.77 3.85
CA VAL A 7 -12.63 -15.47 4.14
C VAL A 7 -12.71 -16.17 5.49
N TYR A 8 -13.21 -15.48 6.53
CA TYR A 8 -13.39 -16.07 7.85
C TYR A 8 -14.24 -17.33 7.80
N ASP A 9 -15.40 -17.26 7.13
CA ASP A 9 -16.34 -18.38 7.05
C ASP A 9 -15.72 -19.59 6.32
N VAL A 10 -14.89 -19.37 5.30
CA VAL A 10 -14.17 -20.41 4.59
C VAL A 10 -13.05 -21.03 5.46
N ILE A 11 -12.18 -20.22 6.03
CA ILE A 11 -11.00 -20.74 6.74
C ILE A 11 -11.32 -21.34 8.12
N THR A 12 -12.50 -21.03 8.69
CA THR A 12 -12.94 -21.63 9.95
C THR A 12 -13.72 -22.94 9.76
N ASP A 13 -13.98 -23.34 8.53
CA ASP A 13 -14.48 -24.68 8.24
C ASP A 13 -13.39 -25.71 8.64
N PRO A 14 -13.71 -26.71 9.48
CA PRO A 14 -12.75 -27.70 9.94
C PRO A 14 -12.03 -28.45 8.81
N ASP A 15 -12.66 -28.62 7.66
CA ASP A 15 -12.06 -29.30 6.50
C ASP A 15 -11.03 -28.42 5.77
N ASN A 16 -11.02 -27.12 6.05
CA ASN A 16 -10.10 -26.15 5.45
C ASN A 16 -8.87 -25.84 6.33
N ILE A 17 -8.70 -26.59 7.43
CA ILE A 17 -7.62 -26.40 8.39
C ILE A 17 -6.76 -27.66 8.43
N HIS A 18 -5.49 -27.52 8.12
CA HIS A 18 -4.54 -28.63 8.18
C HIS A 18 -4.45 -29.18 9.61
N GLU A 19 -4.37 -30.50 9.74
CA GLU A 19 -4.41 -31.19 11.04
C GLU A 19 -3.31 -30.71 12.01
N SER A 20 -2.11 -30.48 11.52
CA SER A 20 -0.97 -30.03 12.34
C SER A 20 -1.13 -28.68 13.01
N VAL A 21 -2.03 -27.81 12.51
CA VAL A 21 -2.29 -26.45 13.02
C VAL A 21 -3.71 -26.28 13.56
N ARG A 22 -4.50 -27.35 13.61
CA ARG A 22 -5.91 -27.29 14.03
C ARG A 22 -6.09 -26.84 15.50
N SER A 23 -5.09 -27.03 16.34
CA SER A 23 -5.14 -26.64 17.76
C SER A 23 -5.25 -25.15 18.03
N ILE A 24 -4.96 -24.30 17.01
CA ILE A 24 -5.08 -22.84 17.15
C ILE A 24 -6.53 -22.36 17.15
N ILE A 25 -7.47 -23.18 16.64
CA ILE A 25 -8.86 -22.77 16.48
C ILE A 25 -9.55 -22.65 17.85
N PRO A 26 -10.17 -21.49 18.15
CA PRO A 26 -10.91 -21.29 19.37
C PRO A 26 -12.15 -22.20 19.46
N ARG A 27 -12.74 -22.27 20.65
CA ARG A 27 -14.02 -22.97 20.86
C ARG A 27 -15.12 -22.36 20.01
N LYS A 28 -16.13 -23.15 19.64
CA LYS A 28 -17.20 -22.75 18.71
C LYS A 28 -17.90 -21.42 19.03
N PHE A 29 -18.16 -21.13 20.31
CA PHE A 29 -18.80 -19.88 20.71
C PHE A 29 -17.85 -18.67 20.68
N ASP A 30 -16.56 -18.89 20.76
CA ASP A 30 -15.55 -17.85 20.61
C ASP A 30 -15.40 -17.44 19.13
N LEU A 31 -15.71 -18.32 18.19
CA LEU A 31 -15.67 -18.03 16.75
C LEU A 31 -16.65 -16.92 16.35
N GLU A 32 -17.84 -16.83 16.95
CA GLU A 32 -18.76 -15.73 16.68
C GLU A 32 -18.26 -14.38 17.19
N TYR A 33 -17.57 -14.38 18.33
CA TYR A 33 -16.89 -13.19 18.84
C TYR A 33 -15.81 -12.73 17.89
N TRP A 34 -14.90 -13.61 17.50
CA TRP A 34 -13.80 -13.29 16.60
C TRP A 34 -14.26 -12.87 15.22
N ARG A 35 -15.36 -13.44 14.72
CA ARG A 35 -15.97 -12.99 13.46
C ARG A 35 -16.45 -11.54 13.55
N ARG A 36 -17.03 -11.12 14.68
CA ARG A 36 -17.44 -9.72 14.89
C ARG A 36 -16.21 -8.81 15.03
N ALA A 37 -15.23 -9.20 15.84
CA ALA A 37 -14.00 -8.44 16.03
C ALA A 37 -13.25 -8.23 14.70
N LEU A 38 -13.08 -9.28 13.89
CA LEU A 38 -12.48 -9.22 12.57
C LEU A 38 -13.24 -8.27 11.62
N ARG A 39 -14.57 -8.32 11.62
CA ARG A 39 -15.41 -7.42 10.81
C ARG A 39 -15.20 -5.96 11.19
N MET A 40 -15.14 -5.67 12.48
CA MET A 40 -14.89 -4.31 13.00
C MET A 40 -13.47 -3.88 12.66
N ALA A 41 -12.49 -4.73 12.86
CA ALA A 41 -11.09 -4.46 12.48
C ALA A 41 -10.96 -4.17 10.99
N ALA A 42 -11.56 -4.99 10.13
CA ALA A 42 -11.57 -4.77 8.68
C ALA A 42 -12.35 -3.51 8.24
N LEU A 43 -13.28 -3.01 9.05
CA LEU A 43 -13.95 -1.73 8.79
C LEU A 43 -13.06 -0.55 9.18
N CYS A 44 -12.31 -0.70 10.27
CA CYS A 44 -11.59 0.38 10.94
C CYS A 44 -10.09 0.44 10.61
N HIS A 45 -9.53 -0.52 9.86
CA HIS A 45 -8.08 -0.66 9.67
C HIS A 45 -7.42 0.60 9.07
N ASP A 46 -8.17 1.37 8.29
CA ASP A 46 -7.71 2.58 7.59
C ASP A 46 -8.27 3.89 8.17
N LEU A 47 -8.87 3.89 9.38
CA LEU A 47 -9.43 5.10 9.99
C LEU A 47 -8.41 6.23 10.17
N GLY A 48 -7.14 5.89 10.36
CA GLY A 48 -6.07 6.85 10.58
C GLY A 48 -5.52 7.49 9.32
N HIS A 49 -6.04 7.17 8.13
CA HIS A 49 -5.61 7.83 6.92
C HIS A 49 -5.92 9.32 6.91
N LEU A 50 -4.91 10.12 6.56
CA LEU A 50 -5.05 11.56 6.36
C LEU A 50 -5.84 11.87 5.08
N PRO A 51 -6.36 13.10 4.93
CA PRO A 51 -6.94 13.53 3.67
C PRO A 51 -6.02 13.23 2.48
N PHE A 52 -6.59 12.65 1.42
CA PHE A 52 -5.88 12.14 0.25
C PHE A 52 -4.88 11.00 0.54
N SER A 53 -4.99 10.36 1.69
CA SER A 53 -4.29 9.11 2.03
C SER A 53 -2.77 9.20 1.88
N HIS A 54 -2.14 8.21 1.28
CA HIS A 54 -0.68 8.09 1.15
C HIS A 54 0.04 9.23 0.40
N ALA A 55 -0.68 10.09 -0.33
CA ALA A 55 -0.07 11.23 -1.02
C ALA A 55 0.63 12.21 -0.05
N ALA A 56 0.14 12.28 1.17
CA ALA A 56 0.54 13.27 2.17
C ALA A 56 1.33 12.68 3.37
N GLU A 57 1.26 11.39 3.62
CA GLU A 57 1.57 10.80 4.93
C GLU A 57 3.03 10.96 5.37
N ARG A 58 3.99 10.55 4.53
CA ARG A 58 5.39 10.38 4.94
C ARG A 58 6.08 11.62 5.50
N ASP A 59 5.69 12.80 5.01
CA ASP A 59 6.37 14.06 5.32
C ASP A 59 5.47 15.04 6.05
N LEU A 60 4.21 14.64 6.33
CA LEU A 60 3.18 15.51 6.89
C LEU A 60 2.63 15.04 8.23
N LEU A 61 3.26 14.05 8.83
CA LEU A 61 3.03 13.64 10.21
C LEU A 61 4.29 13.90 11.05
N PRO A 62 4.14 14.18 12.35
CA PRO A 62 5.28 14.26 13.26
C PRO A 62 6.08 12.96 13.30
N ALA A 63 7.38 13.06 13.65
CA ALA A 63 8.25 11.90 13.75
C ALA A 63 7.66 10.79 14.64
N GLY A 64 7.66 9.57 14.16
CA GLY A 64 7.13 8.40 14.87
C GLY A 64 5.61 8.22 14.77
N TRP A 65 4.94 9.01 13.93
CA TRP A 65 3.52 8.84 13.58
C TRP A 65 3.37 8.35 12.15
N ASP A 66 2.40 7.47 11.96
CA ASP A 66 1.90 6.96 10.69
C ASP A 66 0.39 6.75 10.79
N HIS A 67 -0.27 6.37 9.71
CA HIS A 67 -1.72 6.14 9.72
C HIS A 67 -2.10 4.94 10.58
N GLU A 68 -1.25 3.93 10.72
CA GLU A 68 -1.51 2.78 11.59
C GLU A 68 -1.56 3.21 13.07
N ARG A 69 -0.65 4.09 13.50
CA ARG A 69 -0.69 4.65 14.84
C ARG A 69 -1.91 5.53 15.06
N LEU A 70 -2.28 6.35 14.09
CA LEU A 70 -3.52 7.14 14.15
C LEU A 70 -4.75 6.23 14.23
N THR A 71 -4.77 5.12 13.47
CA THR A 71 -5.82 4.10 13.55
C THR A 71 -5.95 3.53 14.97
N LEU A 72 -4.82 3.19 15.62
CA LEU A 72 -4.81 2.71 16.99
C LEU A 72 -5.43 3.72 17.96
N GLU A 73 -4.99 4.98 17.89
CA GLU A 73 -5.51 6.05 18.79
C GLU A 73 -7.00 6.30 18.53
N LEU A 74 -7.46 6.27 17.29
CA LEU A 74 -8.87 6.42 16.94
C LEU A 74 -9.72 5.26 17.48
N ILE A 75 -9.30 4.02 17.29
CA ILE A 75 -10.01 2.83 17.80
C ILE A 75 -10.12 2.85 19.31
N ARG A 76 -9.10 3.34 20.02
CA ARG A 76 -9.02 3.46 21.48
C ARG A 76 -9.71 4.70 22.03
N SER A 77 -10.16 5.60 21.16
CA SER A 77 -10.76 6.86 21.60
C SER A 77 -12.09 6.66 22.34
N GLY A 78 -12.39 7.57 23.27
CA GLY A 78 -13.67 7.56 23.97
C GLY A 78 -14.89 7.72 23.06
N GLU A 79 -14.71 8.28 21.87
CA GLU A 79 -15.80 8.40 20.87
C GLU A 79 -16.20 7.05 20.28
N MET A 80 -15.28 6.09 20.21
CA MET A 80 -15.55 4.75 19.71
C MET A 80 -16.09 3.78 20.76
N GLU A 81 -15.92 4.06 22.05
CA GLU A 81 -16.32 3.18 23.17
C GLU A 81 -17.79 2.75 23.11
N PRO A 82 -18.78 3.64 22.82
CA PRO A 82 -20.18 3.23 22.69
C PRO A 82 -20.39 2.20 21.56
N ILE A 83 -19.59 2.26 20.50
CA ILE A 83 -19.65 1.34 19.36
C ILE A 83 -19.16 -0.05 19.80
N TRP A 84 -18.03 -0.11 20.50
CA TRP A 84 -17.48 -1.38 20.98
C TRP A 84 -18.39 -2.06 21.97
N THR A 85 -18.99 -1.30 22.88
CA THR A 85 -19.99 -1.79 23.83
C THR A 85 -21.23 -2.35 23.09
N ALA A 86 -21.77 -1.63 22.12
CA ALA A 86 -22.92 -2.08 21.33
C ALA A 86 -22.62 -3.34 20.50
N MET A 87 -21.43 -3.43 19.94
CA MET A 87 -20.96 -4.57 19.14
C MET A 87 -20.50 -5.75 19.99
N LYS A 88 -20.35 -5.57 21.31
CA LYS A 88 -19.83 -6.57 22.26
C LYS A 88 -18.47 -7.12 21.83
N VAL A 89 -17.56 -6.22 21.47
CA VAL A 89 -16.17 -6.54 21.12
C VAL A 89 -15.22 -5.70 21.97
N ASN A 90 -14.02 -6.22 22.20
CA ASN A 90 -12.96 -5.50 22.90
C ASN A 90 -12.26 -4.58 21.88
N SER A 91 -12.07 -3.31 22.23
CA SER A 91 -11.36 -2.35 21.38
C SER A 91 -9.92 -2.76 21.09
N GLU A 92 -9.24 -3.38 22.06
CA GLU A 92 -7.84 -3.85 21.85
C GLU A 92 -7.75 -5.01 20.86
N ASP A 93 -8.71 -5.94 20.86
CA ASP A 93 -8.76 -7.01 19.85
C ASP A 93 -8.99 -6.41 18.46
N VAL A 94 -9.90 -5.42 18.36
CA VAL A 94 -10.14 -4.72 17.09
C VAL A 94 -8.88 -3.97 16.63
N ALA A 95 -8.24 -3.22 17.53
CA ALA A 95 -7.02 -2.46 17.25
C ALA A 95 -5.87 -3.37 16.79
N LYS A 96 -5.67 -4.48 17.53
CA LYS A 96 -4.65 -5.48 17.24
C LYS A 96 -4.80 -6.09 15.87
N LEU A 97 -6.02 -6.53 15.52
CA LEU A 97 -6.31 -7.11 14.22
C LEU A 97 -6.23 -6.09 13.08
N ALA A 98 -6.65 -4.84 13.32
CA ALA A 98 -6.70 -3.80 12.30
C ALA A 98 -5.31 -3.42 11.78
N VAL A 99 -4.33 -3.24 12.66
CA VAL A 99 -2.99 -2.78 12.26
C VAL A 99 -1.96 -3.88 12.13
N GLY A 100 -2.23 -5.05 12.68
CA GLY A 100 -1.39 -6.23 12.56
C GLY A 100 -0.08 -6.19 13.36
N PRO A 101 0.69 -7.31 13.35
CA PRO A 101 1.86 -7.48 14.22
C PRO A 101 3.04 -6.56 13.88
N LYS A 102 3.04 -5.95 12.69
CA LYS A 102 4.09 -5.00 12.30
C LYS A 102 3.96 -3.67 13.05
N HIS A 103 2.75 -3.22 13.33
CA HIS A 103 2.44 -1.90 13.89
C HIS A 103 1.92 -1.95 15.33
N TYR A 104 1.22 -3.00 15.72
CA TYR A 104 0.80 -3.22 17.12
C TYR A 104 1.94 -3.81 17.95
N LYS A 105 2.41 -3.07 18.98
CA LYS A 105 3.57 -3.46 19.81
C LYS A 105 3.25 -3.66 21.30
N ASP A 106 2.02 -3.41 21.72
CA ASP A 106 1.66 -3.40 23.14
C ASP A 106 1.52 -4.82 23.75
N SER A 107 1.20 -5.81 22.92
CA SER A 107 1.21 -7.22 23.32
C SER A 107 1.61 -8.14 22.18
N ARG A 108 1.92 -9.40 22.51
CA ARG A 108 2.20 -10.43 21.50
C ARG A 108 0.91 -10.91 20.87
N PHE A 109 1.01 -11.35 19.63
CA PHE A 109 -0.04 -12.09 18.94
C PHE A 109 0.05 -13.56 19.31
N ASP A 110 -1.08 -14.17 19.60
CA ASP A 110 -1.17 -15.62 19.48
C ASP A 110 -1.35 -16.02 18.00
N ASP A 111 -1.30 -17.30 17.73
CA ASP A 111 -1.37 -17.83 16.34
C ASP A 111 -2.72 -17.53 15.68
N TRP A 112 -3.80 -17.55 16.47
CA TRP A 112 -5.13 -17.23 15.96
C TRP A 112 -5.27 -15.74 15.58
N GLU A 113 -4.86 -14.86 16.47
CA GLU A 113 -4.84 -13.42 16.22
C GLU A 113 -3.96 -13.05 15.01
N ALA A 114 -2.81 -13.76 14.86
CA ALA A 114 -1.93 -13.56 13.72
C ALA A 114 -2.63 -13.92 12.40
N ILE A 115 -3.30 -15.08 12.33
CA ILE A 115 -4.10 -15.49 11.17
C ILE A 115 -5.23 -14.49 10.88
N LEU A 116 -5.97 -14.06 11.90
CA LEU A 116 -7.05 -13.08 11.71
C LEU A 116 -6.53 -11.74 11.18
N SER A 117 -5.39 -11.28 11.68
CA SER A 117 -4.74 -10.08 11.16
C SER A 117 -4.28 -10.28 9.71
N GLU A 118 -3.75 -11.46 9.37
CA GLU A 118 -3.33 -11.80 8.00
C GLU A 118 -4.51 -11.75 7.01
N ILE A 119 -5.73 -12.05 7.44
CA ILE A 119 -6.94 -11.89 6.62
C ILE A 119 -7.10 -10.44 6.17
N ILE A 120 -6.80 -9.43 7.02
CA ILE A 120 -6.99 -8.01 6.68
C ILE A 120 -5.79 -7.48 5.91
N VAL A 121 -4.61 -7.50 6.55
CA VAL A 121 -3.40 -6.81 6.09
C VAL A 121 -2.33 -7.73 5.52
N GLY A 122 -2.64 -9.00 5.32
CA GLY A 122 -1.71 -10.02 4.82
C GLY A 122 -1.11 -9.67 3.46
N ASP A 123 0.18 -9.95 3.29
CA ASP A 123 0.90 -9.57 2.08
C ASP A 123 0.44 -10.33 0.83
N ALA A 124 -0.04 -11.58 0.97
CA ALA A 124 -0.51 -12.40 -0.14
C ALA A 124 -2.03 -12.24 -0.39
N PHE A 125 -2.85 -12.49 0.64
CA PHE A 125 -4.29 -12.65 0.52
C PHE A 125 -5.10 -11.64 1.35
N GLY A 126 -4.51 -10.53 1.79
CA GLY A 126 -5.23 -9.52 2.56
C GLY A 126 -6.47 -9.00 1.83
N VAL A 127 -7.62 -9.03 2.52
CA VAL A 127 -8.90 -8.60 1.93
C VAL A 127 -8.94 -7.11 1.63
N ASP A 128 -8.15 -6.30 2.33
CA ASP A 128 -7.92 -4.91 1.96
C ASP A 128 -7.43 -4.81 0.51
N ARG A 129 -6.39 -5.58 0.17
CA ARG A 129 -5.84 -5.62 -1.18
C ARG A 129 -6.84 -6.13 -2.21
N MET A 130 -7.59 -7.18 -1.88
CA MET A 130 -8.62 -7.71 -2.77
C MET A 130 -9.69 -6.65 -3.06
N ASP A 131 -10.12 -5.91 -2.04
CA ASP A 131 -11.15 -4.87 -2.14
C ASP A 131 -10.67 -3.69 -3.00
N TYR A 132 -9.54 -3.07 -2.63
CA TYR A 132 -9.14 -1.86 -3.34
C TYR A 132 -8.76 -2.12 -4.81
N LEU A 133 -8.14 -3.27 -5.15
CA LEU A 133 -7.83 -3.60 -6.53
C LEU A 133 -9.09 -3.69 -7.39
N LEU A 134 -10.12 -4.38 -6.91
CA LEU A 134 -11.38 -4.53 -7.62
C LEU A 134 -12.16 -3.20 -7.68
N ARG A 135 -12.27 -2.50 -6.58
CA ARG A 135 -13.00 -1.24 -6.44
C ARG A 135 -12.37 -0.13 -7.27
N ASP A 136 -11.06 0.05 -7.16
CA ASP A 136 -10.34 1.09 -7.90
C ASP A 136 -10.35 0.80 -9.41
N SER A 137 -10.16 -0.47 -9.80
CA SER A 137 -10.27 -0.89 -11.20
C SER A 137 -11.65 -0.56 -11.78
N HIS A 138 -12.72 -0.78 -11.01
CA HIS A 138 -14.08 -0.44 -11.41
C HIS A 138 -14.27 1.07 -11.58
N HIS A 139 -13.87 1.86 -10.58
CA HIS A 139 -14.08 3.32 -10.57
C HIS A 139 -13.22 4.06 -11.60
N ILE A 140 -12.00 3.59 -11.84
CA ILE A 140 -11.10 4.17 -12.87
C ILE A 140 -11.48 3.72 -14.28
N GLY A 141 -12.25 2.61 -14.41
CA GLY A 141 -12.68 2.07 -15.68
C GLY A 141 -11.61 1.26 -16.41
N VAL A 142 -10.70 0.61 -15.68
CA VAL A 142 -9.68 -0.28 -16.23
C VAL A 142 -9.98 -1.74 -15.90
N ALA A 143 -9.41 -2.68 -16.66
CA ALA A 143 -9.59 -4.11 -16.41
C ALA A 143 -8.46 -4.72 -15.55
N TYR A 144 -7.40 -3.99 -15.27
CA TYR A 144 -6.16 -4.51 -14.68
C TYR A 144 -6.32 -5.11 -13.28
N GLY A 145 -7.22 -4.56 -12.46
CA GLY A 145 -7.42 -5.00 -11.09
C GLY A 145 -8.41 -6.16 -10.93
N ARG A 146 -8.91 -6.74 -12.02
CA ARG A 146 -9.90 -7.81 -11.98
C ARG A 146 -9.24 -9.19 -11.90
N PHE A 147 -9.73 -10.00 -10.99
CA PHE A 147 -9.36 -11.41 -10.80
C PHE A 147 -10.56 -12.17 -10.22
N ASP A 148 -10.51 -13.49 -10.24
CA ASP A 148 -11.57 -14.34 -9.67
C ASP A 148 -11.41 -14.44 -8.15
N GLN A 149 -11.99 -13.46 -7.45
CA GLN A 149 -11.95 -13.38 -5.98
C GLN A 149 -12.70 -14.54 -5.31
N TYR A 150 -13.77 -15.03 -5.92
CA TYR A 150 -14.57 -16.11 -5.33
C TYR A 150 -13.80 -17.41 -5.35
N ARG A 151 -13.22 -17.75 -6.48
CA ARG A 151 -12.39 -18.95 -6.60
C ARG A 151 -11.18 -18.86 -5.67
N LEU A 152 -10.55 -17.69 -5.54
CA LEU A 152 -9.44 -17.51 -4.63
C LEU A 152 -9.87 -17.76 -3.18
N ILE A 153 -10.96 -17.13 -2.73
CA ILE A 153 -11.44 -17.27 -1.35
C ILE A 153 -11.83 -18.71 -1.05
N ASP A 154 -12.53 -19.40 -1.94
CA ASP A 154 -12.95 -20.79 -1.76
C ASP A 154 -11.77 -21.75 -1.59
N THR A 155 -10.61 -21.39 -2.13
CA THR A 155 -9.39 -22.21 -2.04
C THR A 155 -8.48 -21.86 -0.86
N LEU A 156 -8.80 -20.84 -0.07
CA LEU A 156 -8.01 -20.48 1.11
C LEU A 156 -8.03 -21.58 2.18
N ARG A 157 -6.89 -21.79 2.79
CA ARG A 157 -6.66 -22.81 3.86
C ARG A 157 -5.77 -22.25 4.94
N ILE A 158 -5.92 -22.74 6.18
CA ILE A 158 -4.92 -22.56 7.22
C ILE A 158 -3.97 -23.76 7.17
N LEU A 159 -2.72 -23.49 6.85
CA LEU A 159 -1.67 -24.48 6.62
C LEU A 159 -0.44 -24.16 7.49
N PRO A 160 0.42 -25.13 7.78
CA PRO A 160 1.72 -24.83 8.36
C PRO A 160 2.55 -23.99 7.37
N LYS A 161 3.28 -23.04 7.91
CA LYS A 161 4.17 -22.14 7.16
C LYS A 161 5.29 -22.94 6.50
N VAL A 162 5.67 -22.55 5.30
CA VAL A 162 6.76 -23.16 4.54
C VAL A 162 7.87 -22.15 4.26
N ASP A 163 9.11 -22.58 4.40
CA ASP A 163 10.28 -21.78 4.03
C ASP A 163 10.52 -21.86 2.52
N ARG A 164 11.24 -20.85 1.97
CA ARG A 164 11.55 -20.78 0.53
C ARG A 164 12.31 -21.98 -0.02
N THR A 165 13.01 -22.70 0.83
CA THR A 165 13.97 -23.78 0.45
C THR A 165 13.49 -25.17 0.82
N SER A 166 12.38 -25.33 1.56
CA SER A 166 11.90 -26.63 2.01
C SER A 166 11.05 -27.30 0.92
N GLU A 167 11.57 -28.37 0.34
CA GLU A 167 10.80 -29.18 -0.62
C GLU A 167 9.92 -30.25 0.07
N GLU A 168 10.11 -30.60 1.34
CA GLU A 168 9.48 -31.81 1.86
C GLU A 168 9.08 -31.88 3.35
N GLU A 169 9.30 -30.88 4.20
CA GLU A 169 8.67 -30.94 5.55
C GLU A 169 8.36 -29.55 6.08
N PRO A 170 7.19 -29.33 6.71
CA PRO A 170 6.92 -28.10 7.43
C PRO A 170 7.86 -28.01 8.63
N GLY A 171 8.92 -27.23 8.50
CA GLY A 171 9.88 -27.02 9.57
C GLY A 171 9.34 -26.21 10.75
N SER A 172 8.11 -25.69 10.63
CA SER A 172 7.45 -24.84 11.60
C SER A 172 6.01 -25.31 11.81
N GLN A 173 5.55 -25.34 13.06
CA GLN A 173 4.13 -25.50 13.40
C GLN A 173 3.39 -24.14 13.36
N GLU A 174 4.06 -23.07 12.95
CA GLU A 174 3.46 -21.75 12.82
C GLU A 174 2.42 -21.77 11.69
N PRO A 175 1.17 -21.36 11.96
CA PRO A 175 0.12 -21.33 10.95
C PRO A 175 0.31 -20.15 9.99
N ALA A 176 -0.14 -20.34 8.76
CA ALA A 176 -0.18 -19.30 7.74
C ALA A 176 -1.40 -19.47 6.83
N LEU A 177 -1.86 -18.39 6.20
CA LEU A 177 -2.82 -18.47 5.13
C LEU A 177 -2.14 -19.05 3.89
N GLY A 178 -2.72 -20.10 3.37
CA GLY A 178 -2.32 -20.76 2.13
C GLY A 178 -3.51 -21.09 1.26
N ILE A 179 -3.28 -21.85 0.22
CA ILE A 179 -4.31 -22.24 -0.74
C ILE A 179 -4.23 -23.72 -1.09
N GLU A 180 -5.33 -24.27 -1.60
CA GLU A 180 -5.29 -25.51 -2.36
C GLU A 180 -4.56 -25.30 -3.69
N GLU A 181 -3.94 -26.35 -4.21
CA GLU A 181 -3.28 -26.36 -5.52
C GLU A 181 -4.18 -25.84 -6.65
N GLY A 182 -5.49 -26.14 -6.60
CA GLY A 182 -6.49 -25.64 -7.55
C GLY A 182 -6.74 -24.14 -7.51
N GLY A 183 -6.21 -23.42 -6.50
CA GLY A 183 -6.29 -21.95 -6.35
C GLY A 183 -5.09 -21.19 -6.91
N ILE A 184 -4.02 -21.87 -7.32
CA ILE A 184 -2.77 -21.22 -7.76
C ILE A 184 -3.02 -20.16 -8.83
N HIS A 185 -3.78 -20.48 -9.88
CA HIS A 185 -4.02 -19.52 -10.96
C HIS A 185 -4.85 -18.30 -10.51
N SER A 186 -5.73 -18.45 -9.52
CA SER A 186 -6.45 -17.30 -8.94
C SER A 186 -5.52 -16.42 -8.10
N ALA A 187 -4.54 -17.01 -7.41
CA ALA A 187 -3.50 -16.28 -6.70
C ALA A 187 -2.55 -15.55 -7.67
N GLU A 188 -2.12 -16.20 -8.75
CA GLU A 188 -1.36 -15.57 -9.84
C GLU A 188 -2.09 -14.36 -10.40
N ALA A 189 -3.40 -14.50 -10.68
CA ALA A 189 -4.23 -13.43 -11.20
C ALA A 189 -4.33 -12.24 -10.23
N LEU A 190 -4.47 -12.47 -8.92
CA LEU A 190 -4.42 -11.41 -7.90
C LEU A 190 -3.08 -10.66 -7.92
N LEU A 191 -1.96 -11.39 -7.97
CA LEU A 191 -0.63 -10.79 -7.94
C LEU A 191 -0.33 -10.01 -9.22
N LEU A 192 -0.76 -10.51 -10.37
CA LEU A 192 -0.66 -9.80 -11.65
C LEU A 192 -1.58 -8.57 -11.69
N ALA A 193 -2.80 -8.66 -11.17
CA ALA A 193 -3.71 -7.52 -11.02
C ALA A 193 -3.07 -6.42 -10.18
N ARG A 194 -2.46 -6.78 -9.04
CA ARG A 194 -1.68 -5.85 -8.21
C ARG A 194 -0.55 -5.21 -8.99
N TYR A 195 0.26 -5.99 -9.68
CA TYR A 195 1.37 -5.48 -10.48
C TYR A 195 0.89 -4.47 -11.54
N PHE A 196 -0.15 -4.78 -12.29
CA PHE A 196 -0.68 -3.90 -13.31
C PHE A 196 -1.29 -2.62 -12.73
N MET A 197 -2.07 -2.72 -11.64
CA MET A 197 -2.64 -1.54 -10.99
C MET A 197 -1.54 -0.62 -10.44
N PHE A 198 -0.49 -1.19 -9.84
CA PHE A 198 0.65 -0.39 -9.39
C PHE A 198 1.39 0.26 -10.55
N SER A 199 1.73 -0.47 -11.60
CA SER A 199 2.51 0.05 -12.73
C SER A 199 1.73 1.04 -13.60
N GLN A 200 0.44 0.81 -13.85
CA GLN A 200 -0.35 1.58 -14.81
C GLN A 200 -1.21 2.68 -14.16
N VAL A 201 -1.56 2.55 -12.88
CA VAL A 201 -2.47 3.45 -12.20
C VAL A 201 -1.76 4.18 -11.05
N TYR A 202 -1.39 3.45 -9.99
CA TYR A 202 -0.87 4.10 -8.77
C TYR A 202 0.50 4.76 -8.95
N CYS A 203 1.36 4.21 -9.80
CA CYS A 203 2.67 4.77 -10.13
C CYS A 203 2.67 5.57 -11.44
N HIS A 204 1.51 5.85 -12.05
CA HIS A 204 1.46 6.65 -13.26
C HIS A 204 2.03 8.07 -13.00
N HIS A 205 2.91 8.53 -13.89
CA HIS A 205 3.67 9.78 -13.67
C HIS A 205 2.78 11.01 -13.44
N VAL A 206 1.60 11.08 -14.07
CA VAL A 206 0.68 12.21 -13.85
C VAL A 206 0.08 12.15 -12.43
N ARG A 207 -0.33 10.98 -11.96
CA ARG A 207 -0.81 10.82 -10.59
C ARG A 207 0.27 11.23 -9.59
N ARG A 208 1.49 10.73 -9.77
CA ARG A 208 2.62 10.97 -8.88
C ARG A 208 3.00 12.45 -8.77
N ILE A 209 2.97 13.20 -9.86
CA ILE A 209 3.27 14.65 -9.79
C ILE A 209 2.17 15.44 -9.07
N TYR A 210 0.91 14.98 -9.14
CA TYR A 210 -0.15 15.59 -8.34
C TYR A 210 0.02 15.33 -6.85
N ASP A 211 0.51 14.15 -6.44
CA ASP A 211 0.86 13.85 -5.04
C ASP A 211 1.95 14.84 -4.53
N ILE A 212 2.96 15.13 -5.36
CA ILE A 212 4.01 16.09 -4.99
C ILE A 212 3.44 17.50 -4.82
N HIS A 213 2.63 17.96 -5.77
CA HIS A 213 2.01 19.30 -5.67
C HIS A 213 1.06 19.40 -4.46
N LEU A 214 0.31 18.34 -4.16
CA LEU A 214 -0.55 18.30 -2.99
C LEU A 214 0.28 18.36 -1.70
N LYS A 215 1.36 17.59 -1.62
CA LYS A 215 2.28 17.64 -0.49
C LYS A 215 2.91 19.02 -0.30
N ASP A 216 3.39 19.65 -1.38
CA ASP A 216 3.94 20.99 -1.34
C ASP A 216 2.90 22.02 -0.87
N PHE A 217 1.65 21.91 -1.33
CA PHE A 217 0.53 22.72 -0.86
C PHE A 217 0.27 22.54 0.63
N LEU A 218 0.12 21.29 1.09
CA LEU A 218 -0.17 20.97 2.49
C LEU A 218 0.94 21.44 3.42
N LYS A 219 2.21 21.27 3.04
CA LYS A 219 3.35 21.81 3.80
C LYS A 219 3.32 23.33 3.97
N SER A 220 2.83 24.03 2.96
CA SER A 220 2.75 25.49 3.00
C SER A 220 1.54 26.00 3.78
N TRP A 221 0.48 25.21 3.86
CA TRP A 221 -0.79 25.61 4.47
C TRP A 221 -0.96 25.17 5.92
N LEU A 222 -0.55 23.93 6.24
CA LEU A 222 -0.73 23.38 7.58
C LEU A 222 0.16 24.09 8.61
N PRO A 223 -0.32 24.27 9.85
CA PRO A 223 0.49 24.80 10.95
C PRO A 223 1.75 23.97 11.16
N GLY A 224 2.91 24.57 11.06
CA GLY A 224 4.20 23.87 11.16
C GLY A 224 4.46 22.88 10.00
N GLY A 225 3.63 22.89 8.95
CA GLY A 225 3.77 22.02 7.78
C GLY A 225 3.38 20.56 8.02
N VAL A 226 2.67 20.25 9.10
CA VAL A 226 2.26 18.88 9.46
C VAL A 226 0.81 18.84 9.93
N PHE A 227 0.16 17.69 9.78
CA PHE A 227 -1.15 17.44 10.38
C PHE A 227 -1.05 17.29 11.90
N SER A 228 -2.10 17.70 12.59
CA SER A 228 -2.26 17.42 14.02
C SER A 228 -2.45 15.93 14.27
N THR A 229 -1.98 15.46 15.41
CA THR A 229 -2.26 14.10 15.92
C THR A 229 -3.38 14.09 16.96
N SER A 230 -4.02 15.25 17.23
CA SER A 230 -5.22 15.33 18.04
C SER A 230 -6.40 14.70 17.33
N ILE A 231 -7.07 13.72 17.96
CA ILE A 231 -8.22 13.04 17.38
C ILE A 231 -9.34 14.03 17.03
N GLU A 232 -9.60 15.02 17.90
CA GLU A 232 -10.62 16.04 17.66
C GLU A 232 -10.33 16.87 16.39
N GLU A 233 -9.08 17.25 16.16
CA GLU A 233 -8.67 17.99 14.98
C GLU A 233 -8.66 17.11 13.71
N LEU A 234 -8.23 15.86 13.84
CA LEU A 234 -8.26 14.89 12.74
C LEU A 234 -9.68 14.62 12.25
N LEU A 235 -10.64 14.44 13.13
CA LEU A 235 -12.05 14.21 12.77
C LEU A 235 -12.70 15.41 12.07
N ARG A 236 -12.12 16.61 12.21
CA ARG A 236 -12.56 17.83 11.50
C ARG A 236 -11.86 18.07 10.19
N MET A 237 -10.77 17.34 9.92
CA MET A 237 -9.95 17.52 8.72
C MET A 237 -10.23 16.40 7.72
N THR A 238 -11.08 16.68 6.74
CA THR A 238 -11.44 15.73 5.68
C THR A 238 -10.92 16.19 4.31
N ASP A 239 -11.11 15.37 3.28
CA ASP A 239 -10.79 15.75 1.88
C ASP A 239 -11.54 17.03 1.46
N SER A 240 -12.71 17.29 2.03
CA SER A 240 -13.52 18.46 1.71
C SER A 240 -12.87 19.76 2.18
N GLU A 241 -12.35 19.81 3.41
CA GLU A 241 -11.65 20.98 3.96
C GLU A 241 -10.38 21.27 3.14
N VAL A 242 -9.59 20.25 2.83
CA VAL A 242 -8.38 20.40 2.00
C VAL A 242 -8.74 20.87 0.59
N THR A 243 -9.78 20.30 -0.03
CA THR A 243 -10.22 20.67 -1.38
C THR A 243 -10.72 22.11 -1.41
N GLN A 244 -11.47 22.54 -0.39
CA GLN A 244 -11.96 23.92 -0.29
C GLN A 244 -10.79 24.90 -0.19
N GLU A 245 -9.83 24.62 0.69
CA GLU A 245 -8.69 25.51 0.88
C GLU A 245 -7.77 25.54 -0.34
N LEU A 246 -7.52 24.41 -0.98
CA LEU A 246 -6.81 24.33 -2.25
C LEU A 246 -7.48 25.20 -3.33
N SER A 247 -8.82 25.18 -3.38
CA SER A 247 -9.59 26.01 -4.33
C SER A 247 -9.49 27.49 -4.05
N LYS A 248 -9.43 27.91 -2.78
CA LYS A 248 -9.20 29.31 -2.38
C LYS A 248 -7.77 29.73 -2.70
N ALA A 249 -6.78 28.94 -2.26
CA ALA A 249 -5.38 29.19 -2.48
C ALA A 249 -5.02 29.37 -3.97
N ALA A 250 -5.64 28.58 -4.86
CA ALA A 250 -5.41 28.68 -6.31
C ALA A 250 -5.91 30.01 -6.95
N ARG A 251 -6.60 30.88 -6.19
CA ARG A 251 -7.16 32.17 -6.62
C ARG A 251 -6.53 33.38 -5.90
N ASP A 252 -5.73 33.13 -4.88
CA ASP A 252 -5.11 34.18 -4.07
C ASP A 252 -3.58 34.08 -4.19
N GLU A 253 -3.00 35.00 -4.94
CA GLU A 253 -1.54 35.07 -5.17
C GLU A 253 -0.73 35.32 -3.89
N ASN A 254 -1.37 35.80 -2.82
CA ASN A 254 -0.73 36.03 -1.54
C ASN A 254 -0.77 34.79 -0.64
N HIS A 255 -1.51 33.73 -1.04
CA HIS A 255 -1.58 32.50 -0.26
C HIS A 255 -0.26 31.72 -0.36
N PRO A 256 0.34 31.25 0.76
CA PRO A 256 1.66 30.58 0.75
C PRO A 256 1.69 29.32 -0.13
N GLY A 257 0.56 28.66 -0.32
CA GLY A 257 0.42 27.46 -1.18
C GLY A 257 -0.08 27.75 -2.60
N PHE A 258 -0.12 29.05 -3.07
CA PHE A 258 -0.72 29.45 -4.35
C PHE A 258 -0.20 28.64 -5.53
N ASP A 259 1.12 28.55 -5.71
CA ASP A 259 1.72 27.91 -6.88
C ASP A 259 1.35 26.41 -6.97
N SER A 260 1.46 25.69 -5.84
CA SER A 260 1.11 24.27 -5.77
C SER A 260 -0.38 24.02 -5.95
N ALA A 261 -1.23 24.86 -5.34
CA ALA A 261 -2.67 24.80 -5.50
C ALA A 261 -3.08 25.08 -6.95
N ARG A 262 -2.45 26.05 -7.61
CA ARG A 262 -2.68 26.37 -9.03
C ARG A 262 -2.28 25.21 -9.94
N CYS A 263 -1.17 24.54 -9.66
CA CYS A 263 -0.74 23.35 -10.41
C CYS A 263 -1.85 22.29 -10.46
N ILE A 264 -2.55 22.09 -9.34
CA ILE A 264 -3.63 21.12 -9.21
C ILE A 264 -4.93 21.67 -9.82
N ALA A 265 -5.45 22.78 -9.32
CA ALA A 265 -6.77 23.32 -9.67
C ALA A 265 -6.87 23.76 -11.13
N LYS A 266 -5.80 24.29 -11.71
CA LYS A 266 -5.73 24.73 -13.12
C LYS A 266 -5.11 23.69 -14.06
N ARG A 267 -4.71 22.51 -13.55
CA ARG A 267 -4.06 21.43 -14.32
C ARG A 267 -2.79 21.88 -15.04
N VAL A 268 -2.05 22.83 -14.46
CA VAL A 268 -0.76 23.32 -14.99
C VAL A 268 0.42 22.64 -14.29
N HIS A 269 0.24 21.39 -13.95
CA HIS A 269 1.22 20.55 -13.24
C HIS A 269 2.51 20.37 -14.03
N PHE A 270 3.59 20.03 -13.33
CA PHE A 270 4.89 19.72 -13.94
C PHE A 270 4.78 18.52 -14.89
N ARG A 271 5.64 18.45 -15.87
CA ARG A 271 5.62 17.45 -16.94
C ARG A 271 6.79 16.50 -16.81
N LEU A 272 6.57 15.25 -17.15
CA LEU A 272 7.64 14.25 -17.16
C LEU A 272 8.74 14.66 -18.13
N LEU A 273 9.95 14.85 -17.61
CA LEU A 273 11.16 15.11 -18.36
C LEU A 273 11.93 13.81 -18.61
N TYR A 274 12.04 12.97 -17.60
CA TYR A 274 12.79 11.73 -17.65
C TYR A 274 12.11 10.64 -16.83
N GLN A 275 12.13 9.42 -17.36
CA GLN A 275 11.76 8.19 -16.68
C GLN A 275 12.89 7.19 -16.88
N ARG A 276 13.40 6.66 -15.77
CA ARG A 276 14.46 5.64 -15.82
C ARG A 276 13.97 4.39 -16.54
N THR A 277 14.75 3.94 -17.52
CA THR A 277 14.55 2.68 -18.23
C THR A 277 15.38 1.57 -17.59
N ARG A 278 15.15 0.32 -18.04
CA ARG A 278 16.00 -0.81 -17.63
C ARG A 278 17.43 -0.64 -18.13
N GLU A 279 17.61 -0.15 -19.34
CA GLU A 279 18.94 0.13 -19.91
C GLU A 279 19.69 1.20 -19.13
N ASP A 280 18.98 2.23 -18.66
CA ASP A 280 19.58 3.28 -17.83
C ASP A 280 20.02 2.71 -16.49
N LEU A 281 19.20 1.83 -15.87
CA LEU A 281 19.53 1.17 -14.61
C LEU A 281 20.79 0.30 -14.72
N GLU A 282 20.98 -0.37 -15.85
CA GLU A 282 22.19 -1.18 -16.13
C GLU A 282 23.44 -0.31 -16.28
N LYS A 283 23.31 0.89 -16.86
CA LYS A 283 24.41 1.86 -17.03
C LYS A 283 24.71 2.64 -15.76
N ASN A 284 23.70 3.12 -15.09
CA ASN A 284 23.79 3.92 -13.87
C ASN A 284 22.58 3.72 -12.98
N ARG A 285 22.78 3.10 -11.82
CA ARG A 285 21.69 2.86 -10.85
C ARG A 285 21.05 4.14 -10.31
N GLU A 286 21.81 5.25 -10.28
CA GLU A 286 21.39 6.58 -9.83
C GLU A 286 21.05 7.53 -10.99
N SER A 287 20.72 6.98 -12.18
CA SER A 287 20.47 7.78 -13.40
C SER A 287 19.41 8.86 -13.21
N GLY A 288 18.32 8.59 -12.48
CA GLY A 288 17.29 9.59 -12.20
C GLY A 288 17.81 10.74 -11.32
N LYS A 289 18.58 10.42 -10.28
CA LYS A 289 19.23 11.44 -9.42
C LYS A 289 20.24 12.28 -10.22
N ALA A 290 21.02 11.65 -11.08
CA ALA A 290 21.97 12.36 -11.95
C ALA A 290 21.26 13.32 -12.91
N VAL A 291 20.16 12.89 -13.53
CA VAL A 291 19.34 13.74 -14.41
C VAL A 291 18.69 14.87 -13.60
N PHE A 292 18.17 14.59 -12.40
CA PHE A 292 17.59 15.59 -11.51
C PHE A 292 18.59 16.68 -11.16
N ILE A 293 19.81 16.32 -10.69
CA ILE A 293 20.85 17.28 -10.33
C ILE A 293 21.26 18.14 -11.54
N ALA A 294 21.45 17.50 -12.69
CA ALA A 294 21.81 18.22 -13.91
C ALA A 294 20.69 19.18 -14.38
N ALA A 295 19.42 18.77 -14.26
CA ALA A 295 18.28 19.61 -14.59
C ALA A 295 18.13 20.79 -13.60
N CYS A 296 18.35 20.58 -12.30
CA CYS A 296 18.38 21.66 -11.32
C CYS A 296 19.46 22.72 -11.61
N LYS A 297 20.66 22.29 -12.04
CA LYS A 297 21.74 23.20 -12.45
C LYS A 297 21.38 24.04 -13.66
N GLU A 298 20.62 23.47 -14.61
CA GLU A 298 20.26 24.15 -15.86
C GLU A 298 19.03 25.05 -15.72
N PHE A 299 17.99 24.59 -14.96
CA PHE A 299 16.68 25.24 -14.93
C PHE A 299 16.35 25.92 -13.61
N GLY A 300 17.06 25.60 -12.53
CA GLY A 300 16.75 26.00 -11.17
C GLY A 300 15.97 24.93 -10.39
N GLU A 301 16.19 24.85 -9.08
CA GLU A 301 15.58 23.83 -8.20
C GLU A 301 14.04 23.97 -8.12
N SER A 302 13.53 25.21 -8.20
CA SER A 302 12.07 25.45 -8.19
C SER A 302 11.35 24.84 -9.39
N GLU A 303 12.06 24.69 -10.52
CA GLU A 303 11.51 24.26 -11.80
C GLU A 303 11.56 22.73 -11.99
N VAL A 304 12.17 21.99 -11.08
CA VAL A 304 12.39 20.54 -11.21
C VAL A 304 11.83 19.80 -9.99
N ARG A 305 11.28 18.60 -10.20
CA ARG A 305 10.89 17.67 -9.13
C ARG A 305 11.44 16.28 -9.44
N HIS A 306 11.80 15.54 -8.40
CA HIS A 306 12.27 14.16 -8.47
C HIS A 306 11.35 13.28 -7.64
N ASP A 307 10.99 12.10 -8.17
CA ASP A 307 10.14 11.14 -7.52
C ASP A 307 10.67 9.73 -7.69
N THR A 308 10.88 9.06 -6.58
CA THR A 308 11.31 7.66 -6.56
C THR A 308 10.36 6.83 -5.70
N TYR A 309 10.05 5.64 -6.18
CA TYR A 309 9.25 4.68 -5.43
C TYR A 309 9.66 3.26 -5.78
N ILE A 310 9.73 2.41 -4.77
CA ILE A 310 9.90 0.95 -4.93
C ILE A 310 8.79 0.28 -4.16
N GLN A 311 8.02 -0.55 -4.85
CA GLN A 311 6.93 -1.30 -4.25
C GLN A 311 7.48 -2.27 -3.19
N LYS A 312 6.93 -2.23 -1.99
CA LYS A 312 7.25 -3.17 -0.91
C LYS A 312 6.57 -4.52 -1.17
N GLY A 313 7.15 -5.62 -0.67
CA GLY A 313 6.53 -6.94 -0.69
C GLY A 313 6.88 -7.79 -1.93
N SER A 314 8.14 -7.77 -2.36
CA SER A 314 8.68 -8.72 -3.35
C SER A 314 8.90 -10.10 -2.74
N GLY A 315 8.66 -11.15 -3.53
CA GLY A 315 8.95 -12.53 -3.14
C GLY A 315 7.95 -13.09 -2.14
N LEU A 316 6.67 -12.85 -2.38
CA LEU A 316 5.57 -13.45 -1.62
C LEU A 316 5.67 -14.97 -1.67
N ASN A 317 5.77 -15.59 -0.52
CA ASN A 317 5.73 -17.03 -0.35
C ASN A 317 4.59 -17.41 0.58
N PHE A 318 3.80 -18.36 0.20
CA PHE A 318 2.71 -18.93 0.99
C PHE A 318 2.60 -20.43 0.76
N PRO A 319 2.06 -21.20 1.72
CA PRO A 319 1.90 -22.64 1.59
C PRO A 319 0.80 -23.01 0.60
N VAL A 320 1.03 -24.07 -0.16
CA VAL A 320 0.10 -24.67 -1.11
C VAL A 320 -0.07 -26.14 -0.78
N ILE A 321 -1.31 -26.57 -0.49
CA ILE A 321 -1.62 -27.99 -0.26
C ILE A 321 -2.03 -28.67 -1.56
N ALA A 322 -1.34 -29.71 -1.93
CA ALA A 322 -1.67 -30.56 -3.08
C ALA A 322 -2.75 -31.58 -2.73
N ARG A 323 -3.32 -32.23 -3.75
CA ARG A 323 -4.38 -33.25 -3.59
C ARG A 323 -3.96 -34.47 -2.78
N ASP A 324 -2.67 -34.77 -2.74
CA ASP A 324 -2.10 -35.88 -1.95
C ASP A 324 -1.77 -35.47 -0.50
N GLY A 325 -2.12 -34.25 -0.07
CA GLY A 325 -1.92 -33.73 1.27
C GLY A 325 -0.53 -33.14 1.51
N ARG A 326 0.39 -33.20 0.56
CA ARG A 326 1.71 -32.57 0.70
C ARG A 326 1.63 -31.07 0.58
N ILE A 327 2.45 -30.36 1.36
CA ILE A 327 2.48 -28.90 1.39
C ILE A 327 3.78 -28.41 0.75
N PHE A 328 3.65 -27.43 -0.12
CA PHE A 328 4.73 -26.85 -0.91
C PHE A 328 4.78 -25.33 -0.76
N SER A 329 5.91 -24.75 -1.07
CA SER A 329 6.05 -23.33 -1.28
C SER A 329 5.35 -22.91 -2.60
N SER A 330 4.62 -21.80 -2.59
CA SER A 330 4.01 -21.24 -3.80
C SER A 330 5.05 -20.96 -4.89
N LEU A 331 6.28 -20.59 -4.49
CA LEU A 331 7.39 -20.33 -5.41
C LEU A 331 7.86 -21.59 -6.17
N SER A 332 7.76 -22.77 -5.55
CA SER A 332 8.10 -24.04 -6.23
C SER A 332 6.98 -24.53 -7.16
N ARG A 333 5.76 -23.97 -7.02
CA ARG A 333 4.58 -24.40 -7.76
C ARG A 333 4.15 -23.45 -8.85
N SER A 334 4.66 -22.21 -8.85
CA SER A 334 4.30 -21.20 -9.86
C SER A 334 5.49 -20.32 -10.25
N GLU A 335 5.93 -20.50 -11.47
CA GLU A 335 6.93 -19.61 -12.09
C GLU A 335 6.41 -18.16 -12.21
N THR A 336 5.10 -17.97 -12.39
CA THR A 336 4.47 -16.65 -12.42
C THR A 336 4.65 -15.94 -11.08
N ILE A 337 4.35 -16.62 -9.96
CA ILE A 337 4.48 -16.03 -8.61
C ILE A 337 5.95 -15.71 -8.31
N GLU A 338 6.86 -16.60 -8.67
CA GLU A 338 8.30 -16.38 -8.48
C GLU A 338 8.82 -15.16 -9.24
N LYS A 339 8.31 -14.91 -10.45
CA LYS A 339 8.84 -13.92 -11.39
C LYS A 339 8.01 -12.64 -11.52
N VAL A 340 6.94 -12.45 -10.74
CA VAL A 340 6.18 -11.20 -10.75
C VAL A 340 7.12 -10.03 -10.45
N PRO A 341 7.23 -9.04 -11.38
CA PRO A 341 8.17 -7.95 -11.20
C PRO A 341 7.76 -7.02 -10.05
N VAL A 342 8.76 -6.43 -9.40
CA VAL A 342 8.55 -5.33 -8.45
C VAL A 342 8.42 -4.04 -9.24
N VAL A 343 7.38 -3.26 -8.96
CA VAL A 343 7.25 -1.92 -9.55
C VAL A 343 8.23 -0.97 -8.89
N ALA A 344 9.11 -0.40 -9.70
CA ALA A 344 10.05 0.63 -9.30
C ALA A 344 9.99 1.79 -10.31
N ILE A 345 9.83 3.00 -9.80
CA ILE A 345 9.83 4.21 -10.63
C ILE A 345 10.94 5.15 -10.20
N ASP A 346 11.38 5.95 -11.16
CA ASP A 346 12.34 7.02 -10.95
C ASP A 346 12.05 8.08 -12.03
N TYR A 347 11.38 9.16 -11.63
CA TYR A 347 10.85 10.19 -12.50
C TYR A 347 11.48 11.54 -12.19
N VAL A 348 11.88 12.27 -13.22
CA VAL A 348 12.23 13.69 -13.14
C VAL A 348 11.18 14.50 -13.89
N TYR A 349 10.67 15.53 -13.25
CA TYR A 349 9.66 16.42 -13.81
C TYR A 349 10.21 17.83 -13.97
N ILE A 350 9.66 18.54 -14.94
CA ILE A 350 9.99 19.91 -15.25
C ILE A 350 8.74 20.78 -15.27
N SER A 351 8.86 22.03 -14.86
CA SER A 351 7.76 22.97 -14.91
C SER A 351 7.28 23.21 -16.35
N PRO A 352 6.00 23.49 -16.55
CA PRO A 352 5.43 23.76 -17.87
C PRO A 352 6.13 24.88 -18.63
N VAL A 353 6.62 25.91 -17.91
CA VAL A 353 7.33 27.07 -18.50
C VAL A 353 8.62 26.65 -19.16
N CYS A 354 9.36 25.74 -18.56
CA CYS A 354 10.65 25.27 -19.05
C CYS A 354 10.55 24.11 -20.05
N ARG A 355 9.36 23.52 -20.25
CA ARG A 355 9.14 22.24 -20.93
C ARG A 355 9.89 22.11 -22.26
N LYS A 356 9.63 23.00 -23.21
CA LYS A 356 10.21 22.92 -24.58
C LYS A 356 11.74 22.99 -24.55
N ARG A 357 12.28 23.91 -23.74
CA ARG A 357 13.75 24.04 -23.57
C ARG A 357 14.35 22.79 -22.93
N ALA A 358 13.66 22.22 -21.96
CA ALA A 358 14.11 21.04 -21.23
C ALA A 358 14.05 19.76 -22.10
N GLU A 359 13.07 19.60 -22.97
CA GLU A 359 13.01 18.49 -23.94
C GLU A 359 14.22 18.52 -24.87
N THR A 360 14.53 19.69 -25.47
CA THR A 360 15.73 19.86 -26.32
C THR A 360 17.04 19.65 -25.54
N TRP A 361 17.11 20.15 -24.31
CA TRP A 361 18.27 19.95 -23.44
C TRP A 361 18.47 18.47 -23.10
N ARG A 362 17.41 17.75 -22.79
CA ARG A 362 17.45 16.31 -22.49
C ARG A 362 18.00 15.53 -23.69
N GLU A 363 17.49 15.76 -24.90
CA GLU A 363 17.94 15.10 -26.13
C GLU A 363 19.45 15.23 -26.36
N LYS A 364 20.00 16.40 -26.05
CA LYS A 364 21.44 16.68 -26.24
C LYS A 364 22.34 16.12 -25.14
N ASN A 365 21.83 15.99 -23.90
CA ASN A 365 22.68 15.76 -22.73
C ASN A 365 22.45 14.41 -22.04
N LEU A 366 21.31 13.74 -22.26
CA LEU A 366 20.89 12.56 -21.48
C LEU A 366 21.95 11.46 -21.48
N THR A 367 22.45 11.06 -22.64
CA THR A 367 23.46 9.99 -22.75
C THR A 367 24.72 10.32 -21.96
N ARG A 368 25.19 11.56 -22.04
CA ARG A 368 26.36 12.02 -21.28
C ARG A 368 26.11 11.98 -19.78
N ILE A 369 24.97 12.48 -19.33
CA ILE A 369 24.59 12.53 -17.90
C ILE A 369 24.54 11.11 -17.31
N ILE A 370 23.89 10.17 -17.99
CA ILE A 370 23.76 8.79 -17.52
C ILE A 370 25.10 8.06 -17.53
N SER A 371 25.96 8.33 -18.51
CA SER A 371 27.29 7.69 -18.63
C SER A 371 28.36 8.31 -17.71
N SER A 372 28.15 9.50 -17.17
CA SER A 372 29.08 10.12 -16.25
C SER A 372 28.99 9.45 -14.88
N LYS A 373 30.13 8.98 -14.34
CA LYS A 373 30.24 8.47 -12.98
C LYS A 373 30.31 9.59 -11.91
N GLU A 374 30.15 10.85 -12.31
CA GLU A 374 30.17 12.03 -11.44
C GLU A 374 28.81 12.19 -10.78
N GLY A 375 28.59 11.56 -9.65
CA GLY A 375 27.36 11.65 -8.85
C GLY A 375 27.37 10.78 -7.61
N VAL A 376 28.52 10.19 -7.24
CA VAL A 376 28.64 9.26 -6.09
C VAL A 376 29.56 9.84 -4.98
N GLU A 377 29.97 11.09 -5.08
CA GLU A 377 30.67 11.78 -3.97
C GLU A 377 29.86 13.03 -3.58
N GLU A 378 29.10 12.90 -2.51
CA GLU A 378 28.86 13.72 -1.30
C GLU A 378 27.58 13.31 -0.61
#